data_e2cff49b637d20ceb7c12569436da46a
#
_entry.id   e2cff49b637d20ceb7c12569436da46a
#
_cell.length_a   1.000
_cell.length_b   1.000
_cell.length_c   1.000
_cell.angle_alpha   90.00
_cell.angle_beta   90.00
_cell.angle_gamma   90.00
#
_symmetry.space_group_name_H-M   'P 1'
#
loop_
_entity.id
_entity.type
_entity.pdbx_description
1 polymer ?
#
loop_
_entity_poly.entity_id
_entity_poly.type
_entity_poly.pdbx_seq_one_letter_code
_entity_poly.pdbx_strand_id
1 'polypeptide(L)'
;MDVSFTEQSRAVAPANVSEAVTARHTPVSWRQAICLPLGFVVGLLVIGMLNPVRQNPRLLWSFVATSLILAIWSVAVIERARRTDRQLTLEIVLRKQHYLQACAQGSVLLYWGWYWTRVYESASLIAAQLLFAYAFDLLLSWSRRDSYSLGFAPFPVIFSINLFLWFRPEWFFLQFLMVAVGFAAKDLIRWDKDGRRTHIFNPSSFPLALFSLALIMTGMSDATFGREIAITQFYPPHIYLFLFLIGLPGQYFFGVTTMTMSAAVTTYVFGLLYFAVTGTYFFYDSYIPIAVFLGMHLLFTDPSTSPRTELGRIMFGVAYGLSTVLLYRLLSLAGVPAFYDKLLQVPLLNLSIKGIDRVARSSWLRGVDPARIAPSLAPRQRHLAYIGVWIIVFGIMSAVQGVGDNHRGQWVPFWQRACAENRAGACDYLALTESNDCDAGSGWACNAFAILQTKRDVPGPGAGESFGAGCRAGFSAACENRARLYAGSGVFADAAPTLHDYAILVRGSKATEDAGSPASIYSRACGQGWTDACDRSGSSAARGAE
;
A
#
# COMPACT_ATOMS: atom_id res chain seq x y z
N MET A 1 32.54 -56.51 -22.64
CA MET A 1 31.87 -55.46 -23.47
C MET A 1 31.17 -54.51 -22.52
N ASP A 2 31.96 -53.50 -22.09
CA ASP A 2 31.50 -52.44 -21.21
C ASP A 2 30.86 -51.36 -22.07
N VAL A 3 29.62 -51.02 -21.78
CA VAL A 3 28.95 -49.86 -22.32
C VAL A 3 28.64 -48.93 -21.15
N SER A 4 29.53 -47.95 -20.93
CA SER A 4 29.34 -46.86 -19.99
C SER A 4 28.38 -45.81 -20.58
N PHE A 5 27.18 -45.70 -20.03
CA PHE A 5 26.26 -44.58 -20.26
C PHE A 5 26.61 -43.42 -19.34
N THR A 6 27.33 -42.43 -19.85
CA THR A 6 27.48 -41.15 -19.23
C THR A 6 26.24 -40.28 -19.56
N GLU A 7 25.29 -40.26 -18.67
CA GLU A 7 24.17 -39.30 -18.68
C GLU A 7 24.70 -37.92 -18.33
N GLN A 8 25.00 -37.09 -19.33
CA GLN A 8 25.23 -35.68 -19.15
C GLN A 8 23.92 -34.99 -18.73
N SER A 9 23.80 -34.73 -17.43
CA SER A 9 22.79 -33.85 -16.84
C SER A 9 22.94 -32.46 -17.44
N ARG A 10 22.22 -32.14 -18.52
CA ARG A 10 22.03 -30.78 -18.99
C ARG A 10 21.23 -29.99 -17.94
N ALA A 11 21.94 -29.27 -17.10
CA ALA A 11 21.35 -28.24 -16.27
C ALA A 11 20.65 -27.21 -17.17
N VAL A 12 19.33 -27.19 -17.12
CA VAL A 12 18.50 -26.14 -17.76
C VAL A 12 18.83 -24.83 -17.07
N ALA A 13 19.62 -24.00 -17.74
CA ALA A 13 19.87 -22.63 -17.29
C ALA A 13 18.55 -21.87 -17.23
N PRO A 14 18.24 -21.16 -16.13
CA PRO A 14 17.03 -20.35 -16.06
C PRO A 14 17.12 -19.24 -17.11
N ALA A 15 16.07 -19.13 -17.93
CA ALA A 15 15.90 -18.10 -18.95
C ALA A 15 15.59 -16.75 -18.29
N ASN A 16 16.58 -16.17 -17.67
CA ASN A 16 16.74 -14.77 -17.34
C ASN A 16 18.23 -14.46 -17.47
N VAL A 17 18.75 -14.66 -18.66
CA VAL A 17 19.98 -13.96 -19.05
C VAL A 17 19.56 -12.49 -19.17
N SER A 18 19.70 -11.75 -18.07
CA SER A 18 19.93 -10.31 -18.15
C SER A 18 20.98 -10.16 -19.25
N GLU A 19 20.58 -9.53 -20.38
CA GLU A 19 21.57 -8.98 -21.30
C GLU A 19 22.56 -8.24 -20.42
N ALA A 20 23.72 -8.79 -20.26
CA ALA A 20 24.86 -8.12 -19.67
C ALA A 20 25.20 -7.01 -20.66
N VAL A 21 24.50 -5.87 -20.52
CA VAL A 21 25.01 -4.62 -21.05
C VAL A 21 26.39 -4.54 -20.47
N THR A 22 27.40 -4.60 -21.34
CA THR A 22 28.79 -4.41 -20.96
C THR A 22 28.89 -3.03 -20.34
N ALA A 23 28.80 -3.02 -19.05
CA ALA A 23 28.80 -1.81 -18.24
C ALA A 23 30.16 -1.16 -18.42
N ARG A 24 30.22 0.00 -19.08
CA ARG A 24 31.43 0.80 -19.18
C ARG A 24 31.65 1.49 -17.85
N HIS A 25 32.56 0.96 -17.02
CA HIS A 25 33.06 1.66 -15.85
C HIS A 25 33.85 2.90 -16.33
N THR A 26 33.23 4.05 -16.28
CA THR A 26 33.88 5.32 -16.63
C THR A 26 34.58 5.86 -15.38
N PRO A 27 35.92 6.00 -15.39
CA PRO A 27 36.63 6.68 -14.34
C PRO A 27 36.09 8.10 -14.19
N VAL A 28 35.79 8.50 -12.96
CA VAL A 28 35.27 9.83 -12.66
C VAL A 28 36.43 10.75 -12.35
N SER A 29 36.51 11.88 -13.04
CA SER A 29 37.48 12.92 -12.68
C SER A 29 37.18 13.47 -11.29
N TRP A 30 38.21 13.98 -10.60
CA TRP A 30 38.01 14.57 -9.25
C TRP A 30 36.97 15.69 -9.22
N ARG A 31 36.86 16.47 -10.29
CA ARG A 31 35.80 17.49 -10.42
C ARG A 31 34.42 16.86 -10.42
N GLN A 32 34.22 15.81 -11.22
CA GLN A 32 32.93 15.08 -11.27
C GLN A 32 32.62 14.39 -9.95
N ALA A 33 33.63 13.80 -9.28
CA ALA A 33 33.48 13.15 -7.98
C ALA A 33 33.04 14.14 -6.89
N ILE A 34 33.44 15.41 -6.99
CA ILE A 34 33.01 16.46 -6.10
C ILE A 34 31.64 17.02 -6.51
N CYS A 35 31.45 17.32 -7.80
CA CYS A 35 30.24 17.99 -8.28
C CYS A 35 28.99 17.12 -8.18
N LEU A 36 29.11 15.79 -8.35
CA LEU A 36 27.92 14.92 -8.37
C LEU A 36 27.20 14.85 -7.01
N PRO A 37 27.84 14.46 -5.89
CA PRO A 37 27.16 14.45 -4.59
C PRO A 37 26.77 15.85 -4.10
N LEU A 38 27.62 16.86 -4.33
CA LEU A 38 27.29 18.23 -3.96
C LEU A 38 26.15 18.81 -4.80
N GLY A 39 26.00 18.39 -6.06
CA GLY A 39 24.86 18.76 -6.89
C GLY A 39 23.53 18.30 -6.27
N PHE A 40 23.48 17.08 -5.73
CA PHE A 40 22.30 16.59 -4.99
C PHE A 40 22.07 17.38 -3.69
N VAL A 41 23.13 17.73 -2.96
CA VAL A 41 23.05 18.55 -1.74
C VAL A 41 22.52 19.95 -2.08
N VAL A 42 23.02 20.58 -3.14
CA VAL A 42 22.52 21.88 -3.60
C VAL A 42 21.03 21.77 -4.00
N GLY A 43 20.66 20.70 -4.71
CA GLY A 43 19.25 20.44 -5.04
C GLY A 43 18.36 20.34 -3.82
N LEU A 44 18.81 19.67 -2.74
CA LEU A 44 18.10 19.62 -1.46
C LEU A 44 17.95 21.00 -0.84
N LEU A 45 19.02 21.82 -0.83
CA LEU A 45 18.97 23.19 -0.30
C LEU A 45 18.02 24.07 -1.12
N VAL A 46 18.01 23.93 -2.45
CA VAL A 46 17.07 24.67 -3.32
C VAL A 46 15.62 24.30 -2.99
N ILE A 47 15.31 23.02 -2.82
CA ILE A 47 13.97 22.59 -2.37
C ILE A 47 13.68 23.15 -0.96
N GLY A 48 14.67 23.20 -0.07
CA GLY A 48 14.56 23.80 1.25
C GLY A 48 14.17 25.29 1.24
N MET A 49 14.45 26.00 0.15
CA MET A 49 14.07 27.41 -0.02
C MET A 49 12.63 27.60 -0.51
N LEU A 50 11.94 26.54 -0.95
CA LEU A 50 10.55 26.61 -1.38
C LEU A 50 9.65 27.02 -0.19
N ASN A 51 8.61 27.79 -0.47
CA ASN A 51 7.70 28.30 0.56
C ASN A 51 7.15 27.22 1.51
N PRO A 52 6.67 26.04 1.03
CA PRO A 52 6.14 25.00 1.91
C PRO A 52 7.17 24.47 2.92
N VAL A 53 8.46 24.46 2.56
CA VAL A 53 9.54 24.02 3.46
C VAL A 53 9.99 25.14 4.37
N ARG A 54 10.20 26.34 3.81
CA ARG A 54 10.74 27.50 4.54
C ARG A 54 9.80 28.01 5.65
N GLN A 55 8.48 27.88 5.44
CA GLN A 55 7.48 28.32 6.42
C GLN A 55 7.38 27.41 7.65
N ASN A 56 7.90 26.18 7.57
CA ASN A 56 7.94 25.25 8.71
C ASN A 56 9.39 25.14 9.23
N PRO A 57 9.73 25.72 10.38
CA PRO A 57 11.10 25.71 10.90
C PRO A 57 11.67 24.32 11.13
N ARG A 58 10.85 23.37 11.62
CA ARG A 58 11.28 21.98 11.86
C ARG A 58 11.59 21.25 10.56
N LEU A 59 10.76 21.47 9.54
CA LEU A 59 10.99 20.92 8.20
C LEU A 59 12.27 21.52 7.59
N LEU A 60 12.45 22.84 7.67
CA LEU A 60 13.66 23.53 7.18
C LEU A 60 14.93 22.98 7.87
N TRP A 61 14.91 22.81 9.19
CA TRP A 61 16.03 22.22 9.91
C TRP A 61 16.33 20.77 9.48
N SER A 62 15.30 19.99 9.13
CA SER A 62 15.50 18.64 8.57
C SER A 62 16.30 18.69 7.26
N PHE A 63 16.02 19.65 6.38
CA PHE A 63 16.76 19.86 5.13
C PHE A 63 18.18 20.35 5.37
N VAL A 64 18.37 21.35 6.21
CA VAL A 64 19.68 21.95 6.51
C VAL A 64 20.60 20.91 7.16
N ALA A 65 20.12 20.22 8.20
CA ALA A 65 20.92 19.21 8.90
C ALA A 65 21.29 18.05 7.96
N THR A 66 20.34 17.54 7.18
CA THR A 66 20.58 16.47 6.20
C THR A 66 21.58 16.90 5.13
N SER A 67 21.44 18.09 4.58
CA SER A 67 22.36 18.65 3.58
C SER A 67 23.77 18.80 4.14
N LEU A 68 23.91 19.29 5.37
CA LEU A 68 25.19 19.44 6.04
C LEU A 68 25.88 18.06 6.27
N ILE A 69 25.13 17.08 6.75
CA ILE A 69 25.65 15.71 6.95
C ILE A 69 26.15 15.12 5.63
N LEU A 70 25.35 15.24 4.56
CA LEU A 70 25.74 14.73 3.24
C LEU A 70 26.96 15.48 2.67
N ALA A 71 27.05 16.80 2.88
CA ALA A 71 28.20 17.58 2.43
C ALA A 71 29.50 17.17 3.17
N ILE A 72 29.44 17.04 4.50
CA ILE A 72 30.58 16.57 5.31
C ILE A 72 31.00 15.16 4.87
N TRP A 73 30.03 14.26 4.69
CA TRP A 73 30.31 12.90 4.24
C TRP A 73 30.92 12.87 2.83
N SER A 74 30.44 13.72 1.91
CA SER A 74 31.00 13.87 0.57
C SER A 74 32.48 14.26 0.63
N VAL A 75 32.81 15.27 1.41
CA VAL A 75 34.21 15.72 1.60
C VAL A 75 35.07 14.60 2.19
N ALA A 76 34.58 13.92 3.21
CA ALA A 76 35.31 12.82 3.89
C ALA A 76 35.60 11.65 2.92
N VAL A 77 34.60 11.24 2.11
CA VAL A 77 34.77 10.14 1.13
C VAL A 77 35.77 10.50 0.04
N ILE A 78 35.66 11.72 -0.49
CA ILE A 78 36.54 12.20 -1.56
C ILE A 78 37.97 12.35 -1.06
N GLU A 79 38.17 12.97 0.10
CA GLU A 79 39.49 13.14 0.70
C GLU A 79 40.14 11.81 1.03
N ARG A 80 39.36 10.83 1.57
CA ARG A 80 39.86 9.47 1.79
C ARG A 80 40.28 8.82 0.48
N ALA A 81 39.46 8.93 -0.58
CA ALA A 81 39.77 8.36 -1.89
C ALA A 81 41.04 8.97 -2.49
N ARG A 82 41.25 10.30 -2.34
CA ARG A 82 42.47 10.99 -2.75
C ARG A 82 43.71 10.50 -2.00
N ARG A 83 43.63 10.39 -0.67
CA ARG A 83 44.76 9.94 0.16
C ARG A 83 45.15 8.48 -0.10
N THR A 84 44.20 7.66 -0.54
CA THR A 84 44.43 6.21 -0.78
C THR A 84 44.58 5.88 -2.26
N ASP A 85 44.71 6.91 -3.14
CA ASP A 85 44.80 6.81 -4.61
C ASP A 85 43.74 5.90 -5.25
N ARG A 86 42.54 5.90 -4.69
CA ARG A 86 41.41 5.13 -5.21
C ARG A 86 40.78 5.82 -6.40
N GLN A 87 40.58 5.10 -7.49
CA GLN A 87 39.86 5.61 -8.66
C GLN A 87 38.37 5.35 -8.50
N LEU A 88 37.61 6.41 -8.25
CA LEU A 88 36.15 6.32 -8.23
C LEU A 88 35.60 6.17 -9.65
N THR A 89 34.63 5.30 -9.82
CA THR A 89 34.00 5.02 -11.09
C THR A 89 32.48 5.22 -11.04
N LEU A 90 31.92 5.67 -12.16
CA LEU A 90 30.48 5.82 -12.34
C LEU A 90 30.05 4.97 -13.53
N GLU A 91 28.97 4.25 -13.34
CA GLU A 91 28.35 3.42 -14.34
C GLU A 91 26.88 3.87 -14.51
N ILE A 92 26.44 4.09 -15.74
CA ILE A 92 25.03 4.40 -16.01
C ILE A 92 24.32 3.10 -16.40
N VAL A 93 23.37 2.66 -15.57
CA VAL A 93 22.66 1.39 -15.76
C VAL A 93 21.14 1.61 -15.75
N LEU A 94 20.53 1.51 -16.92
CA LEU A 94 19.09 1.60 -17.10
C LEU A 94 18.48 0.19 -17.12
N ARG A 95 17.99 -0.27 -15.97
CA ARG A 95 17.32 -1.59 -15.86
C ARG A 95 15.82 -1.45 -16.10
N LYS A 96 15.30 -2.26 -17.03
CA LYS A 96 13.86 -2.28 -17.39
C LYS A 96 12.94 -2.38 -16.17
N GLN A 97 13.28 -3.23 -15.20
CA GLN A 97 12.51 -3.42 -13.98
C GLN A 97 12.35 -2.14 -13.16
N HIS A 98 13.39 -1.31 -13.06
CA HIS A 98 13.34 -0.10 -12.23
C HIS A 98 12.43 0.96 -12.86
N TYR A 99 12.53 1.22 -14.17
CA TYR A 99 11.68 2.24 -14.77
C TYR A 99 10.24 1.76 -14.96
N LEU A 100 9.99 0.47 -15.25
CA LEU A 100 8.62 -0.06 -15.29
C LEU A 100 7.93 0.08 -13.94
N GLN A 101 8.62 -0.28 -12.85
CA GLN A 101 8.08 -0.15 -11.51
C GLN A 101 7.91 1.32 -11.11
N ALA A 102 8.88 2.19 -11.45
CA ALA A 102 8.78 3.62 -11.22
C ALA A 102 7.59 4.25 -11.96
N CYS A 103 7.38 3.88 -13.23
CA CYS A 103 6.23 4.35 -14.02
C CYS A 103 4.92 3.87 -13.41
N ALA A 104 4.82 2.59 -13.04
CA ALA A 104 3.62 2.04 -12.42
C ALA A 104 3.27 2.76 -11.11
N GLN A 105 4.24 2.91 -10.21
CA GLN A 105 4.04 3.59 -8.92
C GLN A 105 3.79 5.09 -9.08
N GLY A 106 4.49 5.74 -10.01
CA GLY A 106 4.28 7.14 -10.34
C GLY A 106 2.88 7.41 -10.89
N SER A 107 2.36 6.50 -11.73
CA SER A 107 0.98 6.60 -12.24
C SER A 107 -0.05 6.45 -11.10
N VAL A 108 0.23 5.59 -10.12
CA VAL A 108 -0.64 5.49 -8.92
C VAL A 108 -0.60 6.80 -8.13
N LEU A 109 0.59 7.36 -7.88
CA LEU A 109 0.72 8.65 -7.18
C LEU A 109 -0.02 9.78 -7.92
N LEU A 110 0.07 9.82 -9.26
CA LEU A 110 -0.64 10.81 -10.07
C LEU A 110 -2.15 10.61 -10.00
N TYR A 111 -2.63 9.38 -10.16
CA TYR A 111 -4.07 9.09 -10.13
C TYR A 111 -4.66 9.35 -8.73
N TRP A 112 -4.00 8.91 -7.69
CA TRP A 112 -4.40 9.16 -6.31
C TRP A 112 -4.34 10.65 -5.96
N GLY A 113 -3.29 11.37 -6.39
CA GLY A 113 -3.12 12.81 -6.15
C GLY A 113 -4.22 13.67 -6.77
N TRP A 114 -4.86 13.22 -7.84
CA TRP A 114 -6.02 13.90 -8.41
C TRP A 114 -7.20 13.95 -7.43
N TYR A 115 -7.36 12.92 -6.62
CA TYR A 115 -8.45 12.81 -5.64
C TYR A 115 -8.02 13.22 -4.22
N TRP A 116 -6.74 13.24 -3.94
CA TRP A 116 -6.18 13.73 -2.68
C TRP A 116 -4.98 14.64 -2.95
N THR A 117 -5.26 15.94 -3.07
CA THR A 117 -4.30 16.97 -3.53
C THR A 117 -3.03 17.04 -2.70
N ARG A 118 -3.06 16.57 -1.44
CA ARG A 118 -1.87 16.50 -0.59
C ARG A 118 -0.73 15.71 -1.23
N VAL A 119 -1.00 14.75 -2.11
CA VAL A 119 0.04 14.04 -2.88
C VAL A 119 0.82 15.02 -3.75
N TYR A 120 0.11 15.93 -4.45
CA TYR A 120 0.74 16.95 -5.29
C TYR A 120 1.44 18.03 -4.48
N GLU A 121 0.84 18.45 -3.36
CA GLU A 121 1.46 19.39 -2.42
C GLU A 121 2.78 18.81 -1.87
N SER A 122 2.87 17.49 -1.71
CA SER A 122 4.05 16.78 -1.24
C SER A 122 5.08 16.45 -2.34
N ALA A 123 4.83 16.83 -3.60
CA ALA A 123 5.71 16.48 -4.72
C ALA A 123 7.16 16.97 -4.52
N SER A 124 7.34 18.17 -3.96
CA SER A 124 8.67 18.70 -3.61
C SER A 124 9.38 17.86 -2.54
N LEU A 125 8.63 17.33 -1.57
CA LEU A 125 9.16 16.47 -0.51
C LEU A 125 9.53 15.07 -1.06
N ILE A 126 8.77 14.55 -2.02
CA ILE A 126 9.10 13.30 -2.74
C ILE A 126 10.36 13.50 -3.58
N ALA A 127 10.47 14.64 -4.30
CA ALA A 127 11.67 14.98 -5.04
C ALA A 127 12.90 15.13 -4.12
N ALA A 128 12.74 15.73 -2.94
CA ALA A 128 13.81 15.81 -1.95
C ALA A 128 14.28 14.41 -1.48
N GLN A 129 13.35 13.49 -1.24
CA GLN A 129 13.69 12.11 -0.88
C GLN A 129 14.45 11.41 -2.02
N LEU A 130 14.12 11.66 -3.28
CA LEU A 130 14.86 11.13 -4.43
C LEU A 130 16.30 11.68 -4.49
N LEU A 131 16.47 13.00 -4.34
CA LEU A 131 17.81 13.63 -4.31
C LEU A 131 18.64 13.08 -3.14
N PHE A 132 18.03 12.96 -1.95
CA PHE A 132 18.66 12.36 -0.79
C PHE A 132 19.06 10.91 -1.05
N ALA A 133 18.17 10.11 -1.63
CA ALA A 133 18.43 8.70 -1.94
C ALA A 133 19.61 8.54 -2.92
N TYR A 134 19.69 9.37 -3.96
CA TYR A 134 20.83 9.38 -4.87
C TYR A 134 22.13 9.76 -4.18
N ALA A 135 22.14 10.83 -3.39
CA ALA A 135 23.32 11.26 -2.64
C ALA A 135 23.76 10.18 -1.65
N PHE A 136 22.83 9.63 -0.87
CA PHE A 136 23.11 8.64 0.14
C PHE A 136 23.63 7.31 -0.45
N ASP A 137 22.97 6.76 -1.49
CA ASP A 137 23.35 5.50 -2.15
C ASP A 137 24.71 5.65 -2.85
N LEU A 138 24.99 6.81 -3.46
CA LEU A 138 26.28 7.17 -4.05
C LEU A 138 27.39 7.18 -3.00
N LEU A 139 27.21 7.94 -1.92
CA LEU A 139 28.20 8.09 -0.86
C LEU A 139 28.45 6.77 -0.11
N LEU A 140 27.37 6.01 0.15
CA LEU A 140 27.49 4.68 0.75
C LEU A 140 28.29 3.73 -0.16
N SER A 141 28.02 3.74 -1.46
CA SER A 141 28.73 2.94 -2.45
C SER A 141 30.21 3.32 -2.52
N TRP A 142 30.55 4.59 -2.65
CA TRP A 142 31.94 5.06 -2.69
C TRP A 142 32.69 4.93 -1.36
N SER A 143 31.98 4.90 -0.24
CA SER A 143 32.59 4.59 1.07
C SER A 143 33.07 3.14 1.17
N ARG A 144 32.43 2.23 0.45
CA ARG A 144 32.63 0.78 0.56
C ARG A 144 33.26 0.15 -0.69
N ARG A 145 33.04 0.74 -1.85
CA ARG A 145 33.45 0.27 -3.17
C ARG A 145 33.92 1.47 -3.98
N ASP A 146 34.65 1.22 -5.05
CA ASP A 146 35.11 2.28 -5.95
C ASP A 146 34.10 2.63 -7.03
N SER A 147 33.00 1.89 -7.13
CA SER A 147 32.01 2.03 -8.19
C SER A 147 30.61 2.37 -7.66
N TYR A 148 29.90 3.21 -8.41
CA TYR A 148 28.49 3.51 -8.23
C TYR A 148 27.73 3.32 -9.54
N SER A 149 26.56 2.69 -9.49
CA SER A 149 25.67 2.52 -10.63
C SER A 149 24.53 3.53 -10.56
N LEU A 150 24.59 4.58 -11.37
CA LEU A 150 23.55 5.59 -11.51
C LEU A 150 22.43 5.04 -12.41
N GLY A 151 21.19 5.13 -11.98
CA GLY A 151 20.02 4.69 -12.73
C GLY A 151 18.73 4.92 -11.98
N PHE A 152 17.63 4.30 -12.42
CA PHE A 152 16.30 4.49 -11.83
C PHE A 152 16.05 3.72 -10.52
N ALA A 153 17.05 3.06 -9.93
CA ALA A 153 16.86 2.25 -8.73
C ALA A 153 16.26 2.99 -7.52
N PRO A 154 16.56 4.28 -7.26
CA PRO A 154 15.95 5.01 -6.17
C PRO A 154 14.44 5.26 -6.33
N PHE A 155 13.94 5.43 -7.56
CA PHE A 155 12.53 5.76 -7.80
C PHE A 155 11.56 4.73 -7.23
N PRO A 156 11.66 3.42 -7.55
CA PRO A 156 10.76 2.42 -6.97
C PRO A 156 10.80 2.38 -5.44
N VAL A 157 11.96 2.62 -4.84
CA VAL A 157 12.10 2.62 -3.37
C VAL A 157 11.36 3.80 -2.77
N ILE A 158 11.60 5.01 -3.27
CA ILE A 158 10.98 6.23 -2.77
C ILE A 158 9.48 6.24 -3.02
N PHE A 159 9.05 5.87 -4.22
CA PHE A 159 7.62 5.81 -4.54
C PHE A 159 6.89 4.76 -3.71
N SER A 160 7.48 3.56 -3.51
CA SER A 160 6.91 2.57 -2.59
C SER A 160 6.78 3.09 -1.17
N ILE A 161 7.79 3.76 -0.63
CA ILE A 161 7.72 4.34 0.71
C ILE A 161 6.56 5.35 0.77
N ASN A 162 6.47 6.23 -0.22
CA ASN A 162 5.45 7.29 -0.24
C ASN A 162 4.03 6.78 -0.57
N LEU A 163 3.87 5.58 -1.09
CA LEU A 163 2.55 4.94 -1.22
C LEU A 163 2.02 4.37 0.10
N PHE A 164 2.83 4.31 1.17
CA PHE A 164 2.40 3.65 2.41
C PHE A 164 2.58 4.47 3.68
N LEU A 165 3.63 5.30 3.78
CA LEU A 165 3.92 6.01 5.03
C LEU A 165 4.65 7.33 4.76
N TRP A 166 4.08 8.44 5.28
CA TRP A 166 4.70 9.75 5.29
C TRP A 166 4.76 10.28 6.71
N PHE A 167 5.92 10.77 7.10
CA PHE A 167 6.03 11.57 8.31
C PHE A 167 5.46 12.97 8.09
N ARG A 168 4.81 13.50 9.11
CA ARG A 168 4.37 14.90 9.13
C ARG A 168 5.56 15.84 9.04
N PRO A 169 5.40 17.08 8.56
CA PRO A 169 6.50 18.03 8.37
C PRO A 169 7.39 18.21 9.61
N GLU A 170 6.82 18.15 10.81
CA GLU A 170 7.53 18.29 12.09
C GLU A 170 8.50 17.12 12.37
N TRP A 171 8.26 15.97 11.76
CA TRP A 171 9.01 14.73 11.93
C TRP A 171 9.73 14.29 10.65
N PHE A 172 9.86 15.19 9.67
CA PHE A 172 10.34 14.82 8.33
C PHE A 172 11.80 14.35 8.30
N PHE A 173 12.63 14.68 9.30
CA PHE A 173 13.97 14.09 9.44
C PHE A 173 13.92 12.55 9.56
N LEU A 174 12.84 11.98 10.14
CA LEU A 174 12.63 10.53 10.19
C LEU A 174 12.33 9.96 8.80
N GLN A 175 11.76 10.74 7.87
CA GLN A 175 11.57 10.33 6.49
C GLN A 175 12.93 10.12 5.79
N PHE A 176 13.87 11.05 5.94
CA PHE A 176 15.23 10.89 5.42
C PHE A 176 15.95 9.71 6.10
N LEU A 177 15.80 9.54 7.41
CA LEU A 177 16.37 8.41 8.13
C LEU A 177 15.79 7.07 7.65
N MET A 178 14.48 7.00 7.39
CA MET A 178 13.81 5.81 6.86
C MET A 178 14.37 5.44 5.49
N VAL A 179 14.56 6.42 4.60
CA VAL A 179 15.21 6.22 3.30
C VAL A 179 16.65 5.73 3.46
N ALA A 180 17.43 6.35 4.35
CA ALA A 180 18.81 5.93 4.63
C ALA A 180 18.90 4.47 5.11
N VAL A 181 18.01 4.07 6.03
CA VAL A 181 17.92 2.68 6.52
C VAL A 181 17.60 1.71 5.39
N GLY A 182 16.71 2.05 4.47
CA GLY A 182 16.38 1.21 3.31
C GLY A 182 17.57 0.96 2.40
N PHE A 183 18.32 2.01 2.03
CA PHE A 183 19.52 1.87 1.19
C PHE A 183 20.68 1.21 1.93
N ALA A 184 20.86 1.51 3.22
CA ALA A 184 21.87 0.85 4.04
C ALA A 184 21.58 -0.65 4.17
N ALA A 185 20.35 -1.05 4.45
CA ALA A 185 19.96 -2.45 4.55
C ALA A 185 20.18 -3.20 3.22
N LYS A 186 19.84 -2.59 2.08
CA LYS A 186 20.09 -3.14 0.74
C LYS A 186 21.58 -3.42 0.48
N ASP A 187 22.47 -2.57 0.97
CA ASP A 187 23.91 -2.74 0.76
C ASP A 187 24.58 -3.61 1.83
N LEU A 188 24.16 -3.54 3.07
CA LEU A 188 24.80 -4.19 4.22
C LEU A 188 24.23 -5.58 4.51
N ILE A 189 22.92 -5.78 4.37
CA ILE A 189 22.24 -7.02 4.78
C ILE A 189 22.00 -7.90 3.55
N ARG A 190 22.97 -8.77 3.28
CA ARG A 190 22.98 -9.63 2.08
C ARG A 190 23.21 -11.08 2.46
N TRP A 191 22.71 -11.98 1.63
CA TRP A 191 22.98 -13.41 1.70
C TRP A 191 23.35 -13.98 0.33
N ASP A 192 23.92 -15.17 0.32
CA ASP A 192 24.08 -15.94 -0.91
C ASP A 192 22.82 -16.73 -1.21
N LYS A 193 22.28 -16.52 -2.41
CA LYS A 193 21.09 -17.18 -2.93
C LYS A 193 21.38 -17.72 -4.33
N ASP A 194 21.48 -19.04 -4.45
CA ASP A 194 21.82 -19.75 -5.70
C ASP A 194 23.08 -19.20 -6.37
N GLY A 195 24.18 -19.04 -5.58
CA GLY A 195 25.47 -18.57 -6.07
C GLY A 195 25.54 -17.07 -6.38
N ARG A 196 24.53 -16.30 -6.03
CA ARG A 196 24.52 -14.83 -6.19
C ARG A 196 24.29 -14.14 -4.87
N ARG A 197 25.12 -13.13 -4.58
CA ARG A 197 24.97 -12.29 -3.41
C ARG A 197 23.87 -11.25 -3.63
N THR A 198 22.73 -11.43 -2.96
CA THR A 198 21.56 -10.54 -3.08
C THR A 198 21.20 -9.96 -1.71
N HIS A 199 20.51 -8.82 -1.68
CA HIS A 199 19.92 -8.30 -0.45
C HIS A 199 18.82 -9.24 0.06
N ILE A 200 18.68 -9.31 1.39
CA ILE A 200 17.67 -10.17 2.04
C ILE A 200 16.31 -9.50 1.97
N PHE A 201 16.26 -8.23 2.34
CA PHE A 201 15.04 -7.46 2.48
C PHE A 201 14.77 -6.58 1.26
N ASN A 202 13.52 -6.44 0.91
CA ASN A 202 13.09 -5.41 -0.03
C ASN A 202 13.44 -4.03 0.56
N PRO A 203 14.12 -3.15 -0.21
CA PRO A 203 14.68 -1.89 0.30
C PRO A 203 13.64 -0.84 0.71
N SER A 204 12.39 -0.97 0.27
CA SER A 204 11.29 -0.12 0.74
C SER A 204 10.51 -0.74 1.89
N SER A 205 10.25 -2.05 1.85
CA SER A 205 9.44 -2.71 2.87
C SER A 205 10.16 -2.85 4.22
N PHE A 206 11.48 -3.03 4.21
CA PHE A 206 12.24 -3.17 5.45
C PHE A 206 12.19 -1.91 6.33
N PRO A 207 12.53 -0.71 5.81
CA PRO A 207 12.40 0.49 6.62
C PRO A 207 10.93 0.81 6.98
N LEU A 208 9.98 0.56 6.08
CA LEU A 208 8.55 0.71 6.40
C LEU A 208 8.16 -0.15 7.61
N ALA A 209 8.57 -1.42 7.67
CA ALA A 209 8.27 -2.29 8.80
C ALA A 209 8.98 -1.85 10.09
N LEU A 210 10.26 -1.49 10.00
CA LEU A 210 11.04 -1.05 11.16
C LEU A 210 10.46 0.22 11.79
N PHE A 211 10.14 1.22 10.97
CA PHE A 211 9.55 2.46 11.47
C PHE A 211 8.10 2.27 11.92
N SER A 212 7.32 1.42 11.25
CA SER A 212 5.98 1.03 11.72
C SER A 212 6.03 0.39 13.12
N LEU A 213 6.97 -0.53 13.33
CA LEU A 213 7.14 -1.16 14.64
C LEU A 213 7.54 -0.13 15.71
N ALA A 214 8.46 0.79 15.38
CA ALA A 214 8.84 1.86 16.30
C ALA A 214 7.64 2.78 16.63
N LEU A 215 6.84 3.17 15.65
CA LEU A 215 5.64 4.00 15.83
C LEU A 215 4.59 3.30 16.70
N ILE A 216 4.39 2.00 16.51
CA ILE A 216 3.50 1.17 17.35
C ILE A 216 4.01 1.15 18.79
N MET A 217 5.29 0.83 18.99
CA MET A 217 5.89 0.71 20.33
C MET A 217 5.90 2.02 21.11
N THR A 218 6.03 3.15 20.41
CA THR A 218 6.06 4.48 21.02
C THR A 218 4.68 5.15 21.11
N GLY A 219 3.64 4.58 20.51
CA GLY A 219 2.32 5.20 20.41
C GLY A 219 2.28 6.44 19.51
N MET A 220 3.30 6.67 18.67
CA MET A 220 3.47 7.88 17.86
C MET A 220 2.88 7.74 16.45
N SER A 221 1.82 6.98 16.24
CA SER A 221 1.18 6.82 14.92
C SER A 221 0.77 8.15 14.28
N ASP A 222 0.36 9.12 15.10
CA ASP A 222 -0.05 10.46 14.66
C ASP A 222 1.11 11.34 14.14
N ALA A 223 2.36 10.91 14.34
CA ALA A 223 3.51 11.56 13.71
C ALA A 223 3.57 11.36 12.18
N THR A 224 2.67 10.54 11.64
CA THR A 224 2.59 10.20 10.21
C THR A 224 1.20 10.46 9.64
N PHE A 225 1.10 10.41 8.30
CA PHE A 225 -0.15 10.40 7.55
C PHE A 225 -0.63 8.98 7.23
N GLY A 226 -0.16 7.95 7.94
CA GLY A 226 -0.44 6.56 7.59
C GLY A 226 -1.93 6.21 7.57
N ARG A 227 -2.72 6.77 8.49
CA ARG A 227 -4.18 6.59 8.55
C ARG A 227 -4.86 7.26 7.34
N GLU A 228 -4.52 8.51 7.06
CA GLU A 228 -5.07 9.28 5.95
C GLU A 228 -4.70 8.64 4.60
N ILE A 229 -3.47 8.15 4.46
CA ILE A 229 -3.01 7.41 3.28
C ILE A 229 -3.88 6.17 3.06
N ALA A 230 -4.10 5.36 4.09
CA ALA A 230 -4.88 4.13 3.99
C ALA A 230 -6.34 4.38 3.57
N ILE A 231 -6.94 5.47 4.05
CA ILE A 231 -8.32 5.85 3.72
C ILE A 231 -8.38 6.45 2.31
N THR A 232 -7.51 7.43 2.02
CA THR A 232 -7.61 8.21 0.77
C THR A 232 -7.20 7.45 -0.47
N GLN A 233 -6.44 6.37 -0.34
CA GLN A 233 -6.15 5.47 -1.47
C GLN A 233 -7.40 4.83 -2.06
N PHE A 234 -8.48 4.80 -1.31
CA PHE A 234 -9.77 4.31 -1.77
C PHE A 234 -10.57 5.36 -2.58
N TYR A 235 -10.20 6.64 -2.52
CA TYR A 235 -10.93 7.75 -3.15
C TYR A 235 -11.02 7.64 -4.69
N PRO A 236 -9.96 7.27 -5.44
CA PRO A 236 -10.06 7.18 -6.89
C PRO A 236 -11.08 6.11 -7.31
N PRO A 237 -12.04 6.41 -8.20
CA PRO A 237 -12.97 5.41 -8.74
C PRO A 237 -12.20 4.32 -9.48
N HIS A 238 -12.71 3.08 -9.45
CA HIS A 238 -12.11 1.92 -10.12
C HIS A 238 -10.62 1.67 -9.77
N ILE A 239 -10.19 2.08 -8.56
CA ILE A 239 -8.78 2.00 -8.17
C ILE A 239 -8.24 0.55 -8.21
N TYR A 240 -9.06 -0.47 -7.89
CA TYR A 240 -8.64 -1.87 -7.98
C TYR A 240 -8.34 -2.28 -9.42
N LEU A 241 -9.21 -1.90 -10.37
CA LEU A 241 -8.97 -2.16 -11.79
C LEU A 241 -7.72 -1.42 -12.29
N PHE A 242 -7.55 -0.17 -11.87
CA PHE A 242 -6.37 0.61 -12.22
C PHE A 242 -5.08 -0.05 -11.70
N LEU A 243 -5.02 -0.43 -10.42
CA LEU A 243 -3.87 -1.12 -9.83
C LEU A 243 -3.61 -2.47 -10.49
N PHE A 244 -4.68 -3.22 -10.79
CA PHE A 244 -4.58 -4.48 -11.51
C PHE A 244 -3.91 -4.29 -12.87
N LEU A 245 -4.44 -3.40 -13.71
CA LEU A 245 -3.94 -3.15 -15.07
C LEU A 245 -2.49 -2.64 -15.07
N ILE A 246 -2.17 -1.68 -14.19
CA ILE A 246 -0.83 -1.09 -14.14
C ILE A 246 0.22 -2.04 -13.54
N GLY A 247 -0.21 -3.02 -12.73
CA GLY A 247 0.64 -4.06 -12.17
C GLY A 247 0.99 -5.18 -13.15
N LEU A 248 0.13 -5.47 -14.15
CA LEU A 248 0.32 -6.58 -15.08
C LEU A 248 1.67 -6.56 -15.83
N PRO A 249 2.14 -5.44 -16.41
CA PRO A 249 3.44 -5.40 -17.07
C PRO A 249 4.59 -5.81 -16.13
N GLY A 250 4.61 -5.26 -14.91
CA GLY A 250 5.60 -5.63 -13.90
C GLY A 250 5.53 -7.12 -13.56
N GLN A 251 4.36 -7.66 -13.32
CA GLN A 251 4.15 -9.08 -13.01
C GLN A 251 4.64 -9.99 -14.15
N TYR A 252 4.38 -9.63 -15.40
CA TYR A 252 4.86 -10.37 -16.56
C TYR A 252 6.39 -10.36 -16.66
N PHE A 253 7.02 -9.17 -16.63
CA PHE A 253 8.46 -9.04 -16.80
C PHE A 253 9.26 -9.58 -15.62
N PHE A 254 8.71 -9.53 -14.40
CA PHE A 254 9.36 -10.07 -13.19
C PHE A 254 9.03 -11.54 -12.95
N GLY A 255 8.03 -12.08 -13.66
CA GLY A 255 7.57 -13.45 -13.51
C GLY A 255 6.93 -13.72 -12.15
N VAL A 256 6.24 -12.75 -11.55
CA VAL A 256 5.66 -12.84 -10.19
C VAL A 256 4.14 -12.89 -10.19
N THR A 257 3.51 -13.14 -11.34
CA THR A 257 2.05 -13.20 -11.49
C THR A 257 1.40 -14.21 -10.54
N THR A 258 1.95 -15.43 -10.45
CA THR A 258 1.44 -16.49 -9.57
C THR A 258 1.51 -16.10 -8.10
N MET A 259 2.51 -15.30 -7.72
CA MET A 259 2.68 -14.80 -6.36
C MET A 259 1.61 -13.76 -6.00
N THR A 260 1.38 -12.78 -6.88
CA THR A 260 0.34 -11.76 -6.70
C THR A 260 -1.06 -12.38 -6.71
N MET A 261 -1.34 -13.25 -7.69
CA MET A 261 -2.61 -13.94 -7.82
C MET A 261 -2.91 -14.78 -6.58
N SER A 262 -1.96 -15.58 -6.10
CA SER A 262 -2.19 -16.43 -4.92
C SER A 262 -2.38 -15.61 -3.64
N ALA A 263 -1.71 -14.47 -3.48
CA ALA A 263 -1.94 -13.57 -2.35
C ALA A 263 -3.36 -12.99 -2.38
N ALA A 264 -3.80 -12.48 -3.53
CA ALA A 264 -5.13 -11.92 -3.71
C ALA A 264 -6.22 -12.99 -3.52
N VAL A 265 -6.08 -14.14 -4.16
CA VAL A 265 -7.05 -15.25 -4.03
C VAL A 265 -7.15 -15.74 -2.58
N THR A 266 -6.03 -15.87 -1.88
CA THR A 266 -6.04 -16.32 -0.47
C THR A 266 -6.81 -15.34 0.42
N THR A 267 -6.54 -14.04 0.30
CA THR A 267 -7.23 -13.02 1.09
C THR A 267 -8.72 -12.96 0.74
N TYR A 268 -9.04 -13.04 -0.55
CA TYR A 268 -10.43 -13.02 -1.05
C TYR A 268 -11.23 -14.23 -0.58
N VAL A 269 -10.69 -15.44 -0.76
CA VAL A 269 -11.35 -16.68 -0.33
C VAL A 269 -11.54 -16.71 1.18
N PHE A 270 -10.54 -16.24 1.95
CA PHE A 270 -10.70 -16.08 3.38
C PHE A 270 -11.87 -15.15 3.72
N GLY A 271 -11.97 -14.00 3.05
CA GLY A 271 -13.06 -13.05 3.23
C GLY A 271 -14.43 -13.65 2.92
N LEU A 272 -14.54 -14.43 1.84
CA LEU A 272 -15.78 -15.16 1.49
C LEU A 272 -16.15 -16.19 2.56
N LEU A 273 -15.19 -17.00 3.02
CA LEU A 273 -15.43 -17.99 4.06
C LEU A 273 -15.83 -17.35 5.38
N TYR A 274 -15.16 -16.27 5.75
CA TYR A 274 -15.51 -15.51 6.96
C TYR A 274 -16.95 -14.99 6.87
N PHE A 275 -17.31 -14.38 5.73
CA PHE A 275 -18.67 -13.90 5.51
C PHE A 275 -19.71 -15.04 5.57
N ALA A 276 -19.43 -16.18 4.95
CA ALA A 276 -20.32 -17.33 4.96
C ALA A 276 -20.59 -17.87 6.37
N VAL A 277 -19.61 -17.74 7.29
CA VAL A 277 -19.74 -18.24 8.67
C VAL A 277 -20.37 -17.19 9.60
N THR A 278 -19.97 -15.92 9.45
CA THR A 278 -20.32 -14.86 10.42
C THR A 278 -21.45 -13.94 9.94
N GLY A 279 -21.72 -13.91 8.63
CA GLY A 279 -22.62 -12.94 8.02
C GLY A 279 -22.10 -11.50 8.01
N THR A 280 -20.82 -11.28 8.37
CA THR A 280 -20.17 -9.96 8.35
C THR A 280 -18.87 -10.02 7.57
N TYR A 281 -18.35 -8.86 7.15
CA TYR A 281 -17.08 -8.79 6.43
C TYR A 281 -15.91 -8.70 7.41
N PHE A 282 -14.83 -9.41 7.13
CA PHE A 282 -13.62 -9.36 7.95
C PHE A 282 -12.90 -8.01 7.84
N PHE A 283 -12.72 -7.51 6.62
CA PHE A 283 -12.37 -6.12 6.34
C PHE A 283 -13.66 -5.38 6.03
N TYR A 284 -13.91 -4.25 6.68
CA TYR A 284 -15.25 -3.65 6.71
C TYR A 284 -15.76 -3.19 5.34
N ASP A 285 -14.90 -2.65 4.48
CA ASP A 285 -15.26 -1.99 3.22
C ASP A 285 -14.91 -2.75 1.94
N SER A 286 -14.24 -3.91 2.07
CA SER A 286 -13.77 -4.69 0.93
C SER A 286 -13.43 -6.12 1.32
N TYR A 287 -13.20 -7.02 0.36
CA TYR A 287 -12.62 -8.34 0.59
C TYR A 287 -11.09 -8.30 0.69
N ILE A 288 -10.46 -7.28 0.11
CA ILE A 288 -9.02 -7.04 0.16
C ILE A 288 -8.83 -5.54 0.35
N PRO A 289 -8.32 -5.06 1.48
CA PRO A 289 -8.08 -3.63 1.68
C PRO A 289 -7.23 -3.04 0.55
N ILE A 290 -7.58 -1.83 0.10
CA ILE A 290 -6.93 -1.22 -1.07
C ILE A 290 -5.41 -1.12 -0.92
N ALA A 291 -4.92 -0.73 0.26
CA ALA A 291 -3.50 -0.63 0.50
C ALA A 291 -2.79 -2.00 0.53
N VAL A 292 -3.51 -3.08 0.91
CA VAL A 292 -3.03 -4.47 0.81
C VAL A 292 -2.96 -4.88 -0.67
N PHE A 293 -4.00 -4.60 -1.45
CA PHE A 293 -4.02 -4.90 -2.88
C PHE A 293 -2.92 -4.16 -3.65
N LEU A 294 -2.68 -2.89 -3.31
CA LEU A 294 -1.56 -2.10 -3.81
C LEU A 294 -0.22 -2.75 -3.42
N GLY A 295 -0.07 -3.18 -2.17
CA GLY A 295 1.11 -3.90 -1.70
C GLY A 295 1.36 -5.20 -2.47
N MET A 296 0.28 -5.96 -2.77
CA MET A 296 0.34 -7.18 -3.57
C MET A 296 0.80 -6.95 -5.02
N HIS A 297 0.62 -5.76 -5.56
CA HIS A 297 0.99 -5.44 -6.94
C HIS A 297 2.33 -4.72 -7.05
N LEU A 298 2.67 -3.85 -6.10
CA LEU A 298 3.76 -2.89 -6.26
C LEU A 298 4.80 -2.88 -5.14
N LEU A 299 4.58 -3.60 -4.01
CA LEU A 299 5.52 -3.61 -2.88
C LEU A 299 6.28 -4.93 -2.77
N PHE A 300 5.58 -6.08 -2.70
CA PHE A 300 6.24 -7.35 -2.43
C PHE A 300 6.72 -8.09 -3.70
N THR A 301 6.46 -7.53 -4.86
CA THR A 301 6.76 -8.10 -6.20
C THR A 301 8.20 -7.87 -6.68
N ASP A 302 9.13 -7.50 -5.79
CA ASP A 302 10.56 -7.39 -6.14
C ASP A 302 11.14 -8.77 -6.47
N PRO A 303 11.66 -8.99 -7.69
CA PRO A 303 12.18 -10.30 -8.10
C PRO A 303 13.42 -10.73 -7.32
N SER A 304 14.17 -9.79 -6.71
CA SER A 304 15.35 -10.08 -5.90
C SER A 304 14.99 -10.73 -4.58
N THR A 305 13.84 -10.35 -4.04
CA THR A 305 13.31 -10.81 -2.74
C THR A 305 12.08 -11.72 -2.90
N SER A 306 11.96 -12.42 -4.04
CA SER A 306 10.92 -13.41 -4.33
C SER A 306 11.50 -14.82 -4.44
N PRO A 307 10.72 -15.90 -4.17
CA PRO A 307 11.14 -17.27 -4.43
C PRO A 307 11.49 -17.53 -5.89
N ARG A 308 12.36 -18.52 -6.14
CA ARG A 308 12.84 -18.86 -7.49
C ARG A 308 11.93 -19.80 -8.24
N THR A 309 11.20 -20.68 -7.53
CA THR A 309 10.29 -21.67 -8.13
C THR A 309 8.88 -21.09 -8.25
N GLU A 310 8.08 -21.55 -9.22
CA GLU A 310 6.70 -21.10 -9.36
C GLU A 310 5.84 -21.55 -8.15
N LEU A 311 6.04 -22.78 -7.69
CA LEU A 311 5.39 -23.26 -6.48
C LEU A 311 5.81 -22.43 -5.25
N GLY A 312 7.09 -22.06 -5.15
CA GLY A 312 7.58 -21.19 -4.08
C GLY A 312 6.92 -19.81 -4.10
N ARG A 313 6.69 -19.24 -5.29
CA ARG A 313 5.96 -17.97 -5.45
C ARG A 313 4.51 -18.08 -4.99
N ILE A 314 3.83 -19.17 -5.34
CA ILE A 314 2.47 -19.45 -4.84
C ILE A 314 2.47 -19.56 -3.33
N MET A 315 3.36 -20.36 -2.75
CA MET A 315 3.47 -20.49 -1.28
C MET A 315 3.75 -19.15 -0.58
N PHE A 316 4.62 -18.35 -1.17
CA PHE A 316 4.95 -17.02 -0.64
C PHE A 316 3.74 -16.06 -0.72
N GLY A 317 2.98 -16.09 -1.82
CA GLY A 317 1.75 -15.31 -1.97
C GLY A 317 0.66 -15.76 -0.99
N VAL A 318 0.45 -17.06 -0.82
CA VAL A 318 -0.48 -17.61 0.19
C VAL A 318 -0.07 -17.15 1.59
N ALA A 319 1.21 -17.25 1.93
CA ALA A 319 1.73 -16.80 3.21
C ALA A 319 1.53 -15.28 3.42
N TYR A 320 1.66 -14.49 2.35
CA TYR A 320 1.36 -13.05 2.39
C TYR A 320 -0.13 -12.80 2.70
N GLY A 321 -1.04 -13.45 1.99
CA GLY A 321 -2.49 -13.30 2.22
C GLY A 321 -2.90 -13.69 3.65
N LEU A 322 -2.41 -14.85 4.13
CA LEU A 322 -2.70 -15.32 5.49
C LEU A 322 -2.08 -14.41 6.56
N SER A 323 -0.85 -13.94 6.36
CA SER A 323 -0.22 -13.02 7.32
C SER A 323 -0.91 -11.66 7.38
N THR A 324 -1.48 -11.18 6.27
CA THR A 324 -2.33 -9.96 6.27
C THR A 324 -3.52 -10.14 7.21
N VAL A 325 -4.26 -11.24 7.05
CA VAL A 325 -5.42 -11.55 7.91
C VAL A 325 -5.01 -11.66 9.39
N LEU A 326 -3.93 -12.39 9.66
CA LEU A 326 -3.42 -12.57 11.01
C LEU A 326 -3.01 -11.24 11.66
N LEU A 327 -2.21 -10.44 10.94
CA LEU A 327 -1.75 -9.14 11.44
C LEU A 327 -2.90 -8.16 11.63
N TYR A 328 -3.85 -8.09 10.70
CA TYR A 328 -5.04 -7.26 10.87
C TYR A 328 -5.76 -7.58 12.18
N ARG A 329 -5.97 -8.87 12.47
CA ARG A 329 -6.61 -9.31 13.71
C ARG A 329 -5.77 -9.00 14.96
N LEU A 330 -4.47 -9.27 14.91
CA LEU A 330 -3.57 -9.00 16.05
C LEU A 330 -3.48 -7.51 16.38
N LEU A 331 -3.35 -6.65 15.36
CA LEU A 331 -3.33 -5.20 15.54
C LEU A 331 -4.65 -4.68 16.12
N SER A 332 -5.78 -5.19 15.62
CA SER A 332 -7.11 -4.86 16.16
C SER A 332 -7.24 -5.26 17.64
N LEU A 333 -6.78 -6.46 18.02
CA LEU A 333 -6.81 -6.91 19.42
C LEU A 333 -5.89 -6.08 20.32
N ALA A 334 -4.80 -5.57 19.78
CA ALA A 334 -3.87 -4.71 20.51
C ALA A 334 -4.31 -3.23 20.56
N GLY A 335 -5.45 -2.86 19.94
CA GLY A 335 -5.90 -1.47 19.84
C GLY A 335 -4.98 -0.59 18.96
N VAL A 336 -4.21 -1.20 18.05
CA VAL A 336 -3.26 -0.52 17.18
C VAL A 336 -3.89 -0.31 15.80
N PRO A 337 -3.61 0.84 15.12
CA PRO A 337 -4.16 1.09 13.80
C PRO A 337 -3.86 -0.04 12.80
N ALA A 338 -4.92 -0.57 12.16
CA ALA A 338 -4.82 -1.73 11.28
C ALA A 338 -3.99 -1.47 10.00
N PHE A 339 -3.76 -0.21 9.62
CA PHE A 339 -3.01 0.13 8.40
C PHE A 339 -1.53 -0.34 8.41
N TYR A 340 -1.02 -0.81 9.55
CA TYR A 340 0.32 -1.41 9.65
C TYR A 340 0.39 -2.87 9.17
N ASP A 341 -0.74 -3.55 8.99
CA ASP A 341 -0.84 -4.98 8.63
C ASP A 341 0.02 -5.36 7.39
N LYS A 342 -0.04 -4.54 6.33
CA LYS A 342 0.69 -4.74 5.07
C LYS A 342 2.18 -4.37 5.13
N LEU A 343 2.61 -3.63 6.14
CA LEU A 343 3.99 -3.13 6.25
C LEU A 343 4.89 -4.10 7.02
N LEU A 344 4.37 -4.74 8.06
CA LEU A 344 5.16 -5.56 8.98
C LEU A 344 5.55 -6.93 8.39
N GLN A 345 4.73 -7.50 7.51
CA GLN A 345 4.87 -8.90 7.08
C GLN A 345 5.97 -9.13 6.05
N VAL A 346 6.21 -8.18 5.12
CA VAL A 346 7.10 -8.41 3.98
C VAL A 346 8.54 -8.76 4.41
N PRO A 347 9.17 -8.04 5.35
CA PRO A 347 10.51 -8.41 5.80
C PRO A 347 10.57 -9.79 6.48
N LEU A 348 9.54 -10.17 7.24
CA LEU A 348 9.46 -11.49 7.85
C LEU A 348 9.36 -12.60 6.79
N LEU A 349 8.54 -12.38 5.78
CA LEU A 349 8.42 -13.28 4.64
C LEU A 349 9.72 -13.35 3.82
N ASN A 350 10.46 -12.25 3.68
CA ASN A 350 11.75 -12.26 3.00
C ASN A 350 12.75 -13.22 3.68
N LEU A 351 12.75 -13.33 5.00
CA LEU A 351 13.58 -14.29 5.73
C LEU A 351 13.21 -15.74 5.41
N SER A 352 11.94 -16.03 5.13
CA SER A 352 11.45 -17.38 4.86
C SER A 352 11.74 -17.89 3.44
N ILE A 353 12.18 -17.03 2.50
CA ILE A 353 12.33 -17.36 1.07
C ILE A 353 13.20 -18.60 0.84
N LYS A 354 14.34 -18.73 1.52
CA LYS A 354 15.22 -19.91 1.38
C LYS A 354 14.53 -21.19 1.86
N GLY A 355 13.74 -21.09 2.93
CA GLY A 355 12.93 -22.21 3.43
C GLY A 355 11.85 -22.61 2.44
N ILE A 356 11.11 -21.63 1.93
CA ILE A 356 10.06 -21.84 0.92
C ILE A 356 10.65 -22.47 -0.33
N ASP A 357 11.75 -21.97 -0.87
CA ASP A 357 12.41 -22.54 -2.05
C ASP A 357 12.89 -23.98 -1.80
N ARG A 358 13.39 -24.29 -0.58
CA ARG A 358 13.79 -25.65 -0.20
C ARG A 358 12.60 -26.61 -0.17
N VAL A 359 11.51 -26.20 0.44
CA VAL A 359 10.25 -26.97 0.52
C VAL A 359 9.66 -27.17 -0.88
N ALA A 360 9.58 -26.12 -1.68
CA ALA A 360 9.05 -26.18 -3.04
C ALA A 360 9.86 -27.09 -3.98
N ARG A 361 11.17 -27.21 -3.75
CA ARG A 361 12.06 -28.12 -4.52
C ARG A 361 12.07 -29.57 -4.00
N SER A 362 11.40 -29.87 -2.89
CA SER A 362 11.38 -31.21 -2.32
C SER A 362 10.78 -32.22 -3.30
N SER A 363 11.19 -33.49 -3.19
CA SER A 363 10.68 -34.57 -4.05
C SER A 363 9.17 -34.73 -3.94
N TRP A 364 8.63 -34.51 -2.75
CA TRP A 364 7.21 -34.63 -2.42
C TRP A 364 6.33 -33.59 -3.13
N LEU A 365 6.78 -32.33 -3.22
CA LEU A 365 6.02 -31.23 -3.86
C LEU A 365 6.39 -30.99 -5.33
N ARG A 366 7.43 -31.65 -5.82
CA ARG A 366 7.94 -31.46 -7.17
C ARG A 366 6.90 -31.72 -8.28
N GLY A 367 5.95 -32.64 -8.04
CA GLY A 367 4.89 -32.99 -8.99
C GLY A 367 3.80 -31.93 -9.15
N VAL A 368 3.60 -31.08 -8.15
CA VAL A 368 2.58 -30.02 -8.16
C VAL A 368 3.12 -28.64 -8.56
N ASP A 369 4.40 -28.53 -8.91
CA ASP A 369 4.97 -27.26 -9.41
C ASP A 369 4.37 -26.92 -10.79
N PRO A 370 3.65 -25.80 -10.95
CA PRO A 370 3.04 -25.40 -12.22
C PRO A 370 4.02 -25.32 -13.39
N ALA A 371 5.30 -25.01 -13.11
CA ALA A 371 6.32 -25.01 -14.15
C ALA A 371 6.59 -26.40 -14.76
N ARG A 372 6.20 -27.47 -14.08
CA ARG A 372 6.35 -28.87 -14.54
C ARG A 372 5.08 -29.46 -15.12
N ILE A 373 3.92 -28.89 -14.77
CA ILE A 373 2.62 -29.34 -15.32
C ILE A 373 2.53 -29.03 -16.82
N ALA A 374 3.13 -27.92 -17.26
CA ALA A 374 3.18 -27.53 -18.67
C ALA A 374 4.63 -27.41 -19.18
N PRO A 375 5.40 -28.51 -19.26
CA PRO A 375 6.81 -28.48 -19.65
C PRO A 375 7.03 -28.07 -21.12
N SER A 376 6.01 -28.26 -21.96
CA SER A 376 6.05 -27.92 -23.39
C SER A 376 6.01 -26.43 -23.69
N LEU A 377 5.53 -25.62 -22.75
CA LEU A 377 5.44 -24.17 -22.93
C LEU A 377 6.78 -23.47 -22.63
N ALA A 378 7.21 -22.62 -23.56
CA ALA A 378 8.34 -21.74 -23.30
C ALA A 378 8.07 -20.82 -22.10
N PRO A 379 9.10 -20.39 -21.34
CA PRO A 379 8.91 -19.55 -20.14
C PRO A 379 8.02 -18.32 -20.36
N ARG A 380 8.20 -17.62 -21.48
CA ARG A 380 7.37 -16.44 -21.83
C ARG A 380 5.90 -16.82 -22.06
N GLN A 381 5.62 -17.95 -22.71
CA GLN A 381 4.26 -18.43 -22.94
C GLN A 381 3.58 -18.83 -21.64
N ARG A 382 4.30 -19.45 -20.70
CA ARG A 382 3.78 -19.74 -19.36
C ARG A 382 3.42 -18.46 -18.60
N HIS A 383 4.27 -17.44 -18.62
CA HIS A 383 3.96 -16.16 -17.98
C HIS A 383 2.73 -15.50 -18.59
N LEU A 384 2.55 -15.55 -19.92
CA LEU A 384 1.33 -15.08 -20.58
C LEU A 384 0.10 -15.90 -20.16
N ALA A 385 0.22 -17.21 -20.04
CA ALA A 385 -0.87 -18.06 -19.55
C ALA A 385 -1.24 -17.70 -18.11
N TYR A 386 -0.26 -17.45 -17.22
CA TYR A 386 -0.54 -17.00 -15.84
C TYR A 386 -1.21 -15.66 -15.81
N ILE A 387 -0.82 -14.70 -16.67
CA ILE A 387 -1.52 -13.41 -16.83
C ILE A 387 -2.98 -13.64 -17.29
N GLY A 388 -3.19 -14.50 -18.29
CA GLY A 388 -4.54 -14.83 -18.76
C GLY A 388 -5.42 -15.42 -17.65
N VAL A 389 -4.89 -16.37 -16.89
CA VAL A 389 -5.60 -16.92 -15.71
C VAL A 389 -5.88 -15.83 -14.68
N TRP A 390 -4.92 -14.95 -14.42
CA TRP A 390 -5.08 -13.87 -13.44
C TRP A 390 -6.16 -12.86 -13.88
N ILE A 391 -6.23 -12.53 -15.17
CA ILE A 391 -7.31 -11.68 -15.72
C ILE A 391 -8.68 -12.33 -15.51
N ILE A 392 -8.81 -13.62 -15.77
CA ILE A 392 -10.07 -14.36 -15.57
C ILE A 392 -10.45 -14.38 -14.09
N VAL A 393 -9.51 -14.72 -13.21
CA VAL A 393 -9.74 -14.77 -11.76
C VAL A 393 -10.15 -13.41 -11.22
N PHE A 394 -9.44 -12.33 -11.61
CA PHE A 394 -9.79 -10.98 -11.20
C PHE A 394 -11.17 -10.56 -11.73
N GLY A 395 -11.50 -10.91 -12.96
CA GLY A 395 -12.83 -10.68 -13.54
C GLY A 395 -13.94 -11.40 -12.76
N ILE A 396 -13.73 -12.66 -12.39
CA ILE A 396 -14.66 -13.43 -11.55
C ILE A 396 -14.80 -12.79 -10.17
N MET A 397 -13.70 -12.45 -9.50
CA MET A 397 -13.71 -11.78 -8.20
C MET A 397 -14.50 -10.46 -8.24
N SER A 398 -14.34 -9.70 -9.32
CA SER A 398 -15.06 -8.43 -9.51
C SER A 398 -16.55 -8.62 -9.82
N ALA A 399 -16.92 -9.66 -10.57
CA ALA A 399 -18.29 -9.91 -10.98
C ALA A 399 -19.16 -10.56 -9.89
N VAL A 400 -18.57 -11.46 -9.08
CA VAL A 400 -19.36 -12.29 -8.15
C VAL A 400 -19.71 -11.53 -6.87
N GLN A 401 -18.79 -10.80 -6.27
CA GLN A 401 -19.00 -10.15 -4.98
C GLN A 401 -18.45 -8.72 -4.90
N GLY A 402 -17.93 -8.19 -6.02
CA GLY A 402 -17.35 -6.86 -6.07
C GLY A 402 -16.06 -6.71 -5.25
N VAL A 403 -14.93 -6.83 -5.92
CA VAL A 403 -13.67 -6.38 -5.35
C VAL A 403 -13.59 -4.87 -5.56
N GLY A 404 -13.86 -4.08 -4.54
CA GLY A 404 -13.68 -2.64 -4.61
C GLY A 404 -14.96 -1.80 -4.54
N ASP A 405 -15.24 -1.02 -5.58
CA ASP A 405 -16.14 0.15 -5.53
C ASP A 405 -17.59 -0.13 -5.13
N ASN A 406 -18.12 -1.32 -5.34
CA ASN A 406 -19.51 -1.69 -5.03
C ASN A 406 -19.63 -2.76 -3.93
N HIS A 407 -18.66 -2.86 -3.06
CA HIS A 407 -18.69 -3.83 -1.98
C HIS A 407 -19.77 -3.45 -0.94
N ARG A 408 -20.63 -4.42 -0.57
CA ARG A 408 -21.75 -4.18 0.37
C ARG A 408 -21.31 -3.69 1.75
N GLY A 409 -20.07 -3.96 2.16
CA GLY A 409 -19.49 -3.44 3.39
C GLY A 409 -19.32 -1.91 3.42
N GLN A 410 -19.45 -1.24 2.26
CA GLN A 410 -19.48 0.22 2.18
C GLN A 410 -20.89 0.80 2.41
N TRP A 411 -21.91 -0.04 2.57
CA TRP A 411 -23.31 0.37 2.67
C TRP A 411 -23.76 0.39 4.13
N VAL A 412 -24.14 1.55 4.62
CA VAL A 412 -24.66 1.74 5.98
C VAL A 412 -25.83 0.79 6.29
N PRO A 413 -26.84 0.59 5.41
CA PRO A 413 -27.97 -0.31 5.71
C PRO A 413 -27.55 -1.77 5.96
N PHE A 414 -26.46 -2.24 5.34
CA PHE A 414 -25.90 -3.57 5.62
C PHE A 414 -25.43 -3.67 7.07
N TRP A 415 -24.67 -2.69 7.53
CA TRP A 415 -24.12 -2.69 8.90
C TRP A 415 -25.19 -2.41 9.95
N GLN A 416 -26.19 -1.56 9.64
CA GLN A 416 -27.34 -1.33 10.52
C GLN A 416 -28.08 -2.65 10.80
N ARG A 417 -28.40 -3.42 9.75
CA ARG A 417 -29.04 -4.72 9.88
C ARG A 417 -28.17 -5.71 10.67
N ALA A 418 -26.91 -5.84 10.30
CA ALA A 418 -25.97 -6.75 10.96
C ALA A 418 -25.76 -6.39 12.45
N CYS A 419 -25.71 -5.09 12.79
CA CYS A 419 -25.63 -4.62 14.18
C CYS A 419 -26.93 -4.89 14.95
N ALA A 420 -28.10 -4.68 14.35
CA ALA A 420 -29.39 -5.00 14.96
C ALA A 420 -29.53 -6.50 15.25
N GLU A 421 -28.97 -7.34 14.40
CA GLU A 421 -28.91 -8.80 14.57
C GLU A 421 -27.79 -9.24 15.53
N ASN A 422 -27.04 -8.32 16.13
CA ASN A 422 -25.91 -8.57 17.04
C ASN A 422 -24.81 -9.47 16.41
N ARG A 423 -24.58 -9.35 15.10
CA ARG A 423 -23.48 -10.06 14.44
C ARG A 423 -22.12 -9.52 14.93
N ALA A 424 -21.13 -10.41 14.99
CA ALA A 424 -19.82 -10.08 15.54
C ALA A 424 -19.16 -8.89 14.85
N GLY A 425 -18.75 -7.87 15.61
CA GLY A 425 -18.05 -6.67 15.12
C GLY A 425 -18.92 -5.71 14.28
N ALA A 426 -20.18 -6.04 14.02
CA ALA A 426 -21.02 -5.26 13.11
C ALA A 426 -21.31 -3.84 13.62
N CYS A 427 -21.49 -3.68 14.94
CA CYS A 427 -21.76 -2.36 15.51
C CYS A 427 -20.52 -1.46 15.52
N ASP A 428 -19.32 -2.04 15.66
CA ASP A 428 -18.06 -1.29 15.57
C ASP A 428 -17.82 -0.80 14.14
N TYR A 429 -18.12 -1.63 13.14
CA TYR A 429 -18.02 -1.24 11.74
C TYR A 429 -19.12 -0.24 11.33
N LEU A 430 -20.33 -0.36 11.88
CA LEU A 430 -21.37 0.64 11.72
C LEU A 430 -20.92 1.99 12.27
N ALA A 431 -20.40 2.01 13.50
CA ALA A 431 -19.88 3.21 14.14
C ALA A 431 -18.77 3.86 13.31
N LEU A 432 -17.83 3.05 12.76
CA LEU A 432 -16.76 3.54 11.90
C LEU A 432 -17.31 4.15 10.60
N THR A 433 -18.29 3.51 9.97
CA THR A 433 -18.88 4.00 8.72
C THR A 433 -19.65 5.29 8.94
N GLU A 434 -20.53 5.33 9.99
CA GLU A 434 -21.29 6.53 10.32
C GLU A 434 -20.39 7.69 10.77
N SER A 435 -19.30 7.41 11.50
CA SER A 435 -18.30 8.43 11.84
C SER A 435 -17.61 9.01 10.60
N ASN A 436 -17.18 8.18 9.65
CA ASN A 436 -16.57 8.64 8.42
C ASN A 436 -17.53 9.49 7.57
N ASP A 437 -18.80 9.08 7.47
CA ASP A 437 -19.81 9.84 6.73
C ASP A 437 -20.20 11.14 7.45
N CYS A 438 -20.15 11.16 8.79
CA CYS A 438 -20.28 12.37 9.59
C CYS A 438 -19.15 13.35 9.30
N ASP A 439 -17.89 12.88 9.30
CA ASP A 439 -16.72 13.70 8.96
C ASP A 439 -16.77 14.20 7.51
N ALA A 440 -17.44 13.48 6.61
CA ALA A 440 -17.71 13.90 5.24
C ALA A 440 -18.84 14.94 5.12
N GLY A 441 -19.52 15.30 6.22
CA GLY A 441 -20.53 16.35 6.30
C GLY A 441 -21.99 15.87 6.29
N SER A 442 -22.26 14.57 6.43
CA SER A 442 -23.63 14.06 6.60
C SER A 442 -24.15 14.33 8.02
N GLY A 443 -25.13 15.22 8.12
CA GLY A 443 -25.79 15.51 9.39
C GLY A 443 -26.57 14.32 9.93
N TRP A 444 -27.16 13.53 9.04
CA TRP A 444 -27.83 12.28 9.40
C TRP A 444 -26.85 11.28 10.02
N ALA A 445 -25.68 11.08 9.38
CA ALA A 445 -24.68 10.13 9.88
C ALA A 445 -24.15 10.54 11.26
N CYS A 446 -23.92 11.83 11.50
CA CYS A 446 -23.56 12.36 12.83
C CYS A 446 -24.63 12.05 13.89
N ASN A 447 -25.91 12.19 13.52
CA ASN A 447 -27.03 11.87 14.41
C ASN A 447 -27.12 10.37 14.70
N ALA A 448 -27.02 9.53 13.68
CA ALA A 448 -27.07 8.07 13.81
C ALA A 448 -25.90 7.55 14.66
N PHE A 449 -24.67 8.03 14.39
CA PHE A 449 -23.49 7.70 15.18
C PHE A 449 -23.66 8.10 16.66
N ALA A 450 -24.17 9.30 16.94
CA ALA A 450 -24.44 9.74 18.30
C ALA A 450 -25.46 8.85 19.01
N ILE A 451 -26.55 8.45 18.33
CA ILE A 451 -27.54 7.51 18.86
C ILE A 451 -26.90 6.16 19.18
N LEU A 452 -26.02 5.68 18.31
CA LEU A 452 -25.29 4.43 18.52
C LEU A 452 -24.39 4.52 19.78
N GLN A 453 -23.68 5.64 19.96
CA GLN A 453 -22.85 5.91 21.13
C GLN A 453 -23.64 5.97 22.46
N THR A 454 -24.90 6.38 22.45
CA THR A 454 -25.74 6.34 23.64
C THR A 454 -26.20 4.94 24.02
N LYS A 455 -26.26 4.04 23.07
CA LYS A 455 -26.74 2.66 23.25
C LYS A 455 -25.64 1.64 23.50
N ARG A 456 -24.43 1.96 23.05
CA ARG A 456 -23.27 1.06 23.06
C ARG A 456 -21.99 1.83 23.34
N ASP A 457 -21.05 1.17 23.98
CA ASP A 457 -19.71 1.70 24.19
C ASP A 457 -18.90 1.53 22.87
N VAL A 458 -19.00 2.53 21.98
CA VAL A 458 -18.26 2.58 20.73
C VAL A 458 -17.29 3.76 20.77
N PRO A 459 -16.06 3.61 20.22
CA PRO A 459 -15.05 4.67 20.20
C PRO A 459 -15.53 5.92 19.45
N GLY A 460 -15.18 7.10 19.95
CA GLY A 460 -15.47 8.36 19.26
C GLY A 460 -15.53 9.56 20.20
N PRO A 461 -15.88 10.75 19.65
CA PRO A 461 -15.87 12.02 20.39
C PRO A 461 -16.98 12.15 21.43
N GLY A 462 -17.84 11.17 21.62
CA GLY A 462 -18.97 11.22 22.52
C GLY A 462 -20.26 11.75 21.87
N ALA A 463 -21.42 11.23 22.36
CA ALA A 463 -22.71 11.48 21.73
C ALA A 463 -23.09 12.98 21.65
N GLY A 464 -22.77 13.77 22.67
CA GLY A 464 -23.07 15.20 22.69
C GLY A 464 -22.33 16.01 21.62
N GLU A 465 -21.09 15.62 21.33
CA GLU A 465 -20.27 16.24 20.29
C GLU A 465 -20.74 15.81 18.90
N SER A 466 -21.02 14.52 18.71
CA SER A 466 -21.55 13.96 17.48
C SER A 466 -22.92 14.57 17.11
N PHE A 467 -23.86 14.68 18.05
CA PHE A 467 -25.12 15.42 17.84
C PHE A 467 -24.85 16.89 17.49
N GLY A 468 -23.87 17.52 18.16
CA GLY A 468 -23.46 18.89 17.87
C GLY A 468 -22.95 19.06 16.43
N ALA A 469 -22.20 18.10 15.93
CA ALA A 469 -21.72 18.08 14.55
C ALA A 469 -22.89 17.96 13.55
N GLY A 470 -23.82 17.03 13.78
CA GLY A 470 -25.03 16.87 12.96
C GLY A 470 -25.90 18.12 12.94
N CYS A 471 -26.06 18.78 14.11
CA CYS A 471 -26.79 20.05 14.22
C CYS A 471 -26.12 21.15 13.40
N ARG A 472 -24.80 21.29 13.45
CA ARG A 472 -24.04 22.25 12.63
C ARG A 472 -24.13 21.95 11.12
N ALA A 473 -24.25 20.69 10.75
CA ALA A 473 -24.49 20.26 9.37
C ALA A 473 -25.94 20.51 8.88
N GLY A 474 -26.81 21.09 9.73
CA GLY A 474 -28.17 21.44 9.36
C GLY A 474 -29.21 20.31 9.54
N PHE A 475 -28.87 19.20 10.18
CA PHE A 475 -29.80 18.12 10.46
C PHE A 475 -30.60 18.39 11.74
N SER A 476 -31.88 18.77 11.61
CA SER A 476 -32.70 19.26 12.72
C SER A 476 -32.88 18.25 13.86
N ALA A 477 -33.04 16.95 13.53
CA ALA A 477 -33.16 15.89 14.52
C ALA A 477 -31.92 15.79 15.44
N ALA A 478 -30.72 16.09 14.94
CA ALA A 478 -29.51 16.11 15.75
C ALA A 478 -29.51 17.27 16.77
N CYS A 479 -30.06 18.43 16.38
CA CYS A 479 -30.20 19.57 17.32
C CYS A 479 -31.16 19.22 18.47
N GLU A 480 -32.30 18.61 18.14
CA GLU A 480 -33.27 18.14 19.14
C GLU A 480 -32.68 17.07 20.03
N ASN A 481 -32.00 16.08 19.45
CA ASN A 481 -31.39 14.98 20.19
C ASN A 481 -30.30 15.46 21.14
N ARG A 482 -29.51 16.47 20.72
CA ARG A 482 -28.56 17.11 21.61
C ARG A 482 -29.22 17.73 22.84
N ALA A 483 -30.33 18.45 22.63
CA ALA A 483 -31.10 19.02 23.74
C ALA A 483 -31.68 17.92 24.65
N ARG A 484 -32.23 16.87 24.08
CA ARG A 484 -32.76 15.70 24.81
C ARG A 484 -31.68 14.99 25.64
N LEU A 485 -30.48 14.83 25.10
CA LEU A 485 -29.34 14.25 25.80
C LEU A 485 -28.98 15.06 27.05
N TYR A 486 -28.88 16.38 26.93
CA TYR A 486 -28.61 17.25 28.08
C TYR A 486 -29.76 17.36 29.08
N ALA A 487 -30.98 17.10 28.64
CA ALA A 487 -32.14 16.98 29.52
C ALA A 487 -32.25 15.60 30.21
N GLY A 488 -31.30 14.69 30.00
CA GLY A 488 -31.29 13.35 30.56
C GLY A 488 -32.27 12.37 29.90
N SER A 489 -32.80 12.69 28.72
CA SER A 489 -33.69 11.81 27.98
C SER A 489 -32.90 10.66 27.32
N GLY A 490 -33.39 9.44 27.47
CA GLY A 490 -32.86 8.26 26.74
C GLY A 490 -33.53 7.99 25.38
N VAL A 491 -34.50 8.84 24.98
CA VAL A 491 -35.25 8.66 23.72
C VAL A 491 -34.83 9.73 22.72
N PHE A 492 -34.28 9.27 21.58
CA PHE A 492 -33.78 10.12 20.52
C PHE A 492 -34.65 10.00 19.27
N ALA A 493 -34.81 11.11 18.54
CA ALA A 493 -35.51 11.13 17.27
C ALA A 493 -34.64 10.53 16.16
N ASP A 494 -35.21 9.60 15.46
CA ASP A 494 -34.68 9.11 14.18
C ASP A 494 -35.43 9.80 13.04
N ALA A 495 -34.72 10.26 12.03
CA ALA A 495 -35.27 10.95 10.88
C ALA A 495 -34.56 10.44 9.61
N ALA A 496 -35.29 10.41 8.51
CA ALA A 496 -34.73 9.98 7.22
C ALA A 496 -33.64 10.93 6.72
N PRO A 497 -32.61 10.41 6.03
CA PRO A 497 -31.58 11.24 5.43
C PRO A 497 -32.15 12.25 4.43
N THR A 498 -31.55 13.43 4.37
CA THR A 498 -31.83 14.44 3.33
C THR A 498 -31.19 14.05 2.01
N LEU A 499 -31.51 14.75 0.92
CA LEU A 499 -30.84 14.54 -0.36
C LEU A 499 -29.33 14.78 -0.25
N HIS A 500 -28.91 15.77 0.55
CA HIS A 500 -27.48 16.03 0.82
C HIS A 500 -26.81 14.85 1.55
N ASP A 501 -27.48 14.31 2.57
CA ASP A 501 -26.97 13.12 3.27
C ASP A 501 -26.86 11.94 2.33
N TYR A 502 -27.89 11.65 1.52
CA TYR A 502 -27.82 10.57 0.53
C TYR A 502 -26.68 10.76 -0.47
N ALA A 503 -26.40 11.99 -0.92
CA ALA A 503 -25.28 12.26 -1.81
C ALA A 503 -23.92 11.89 -1.19
N ILE A 504 -23.81 11.89 0.13
CA ILE A 504 -22.61 11.44 0.87
C ILE A 504 -22.67 9.91 1.05
N LEU A 505 -23.74 9.39 1.61
CA LEU A 505 -23.92 7.99 2.00
C LEU A 505 -23.76 7.01 0.82
N VAL A 506 -24.29 7.37 -0.37
CA VAL A 506 -24.20 6.50 -1.56
C VAL A 506 -22.84 6.46 -2.21
N ARG A 507 -21.94 7.38 -1.87
CA ARG A 507 -20.55 7.39 -2.35
C ARG A 507 -19.71 6.29 -1.70
N GLY A 508 -20.13 5.79 -0.55
CA GLY A 508 -19.32 4.88 0.25
C GLY A 508 -17.98 5.52 0.63
N SER A 509 -16.88 4.82 0.38
CA SER A 509 -15.53 5.34 0.64
C SER A 509 -15.01 6.36 -0.39
N LYS A 510 -15.80 6.73 -1.42
CA LYS A 510 -15.40 7.66 -2.51
C LYS A 510 -15.70 9.10 -2.13
N ALA A 511 -14.68 9.91 -1.86
CA ALA A 511 -14.88 11.30 -1.41
C ALA A 511 -15.42 12.24 -2.50
N THR A 512 -15.15 11.95 -3.77
CA THR A 512 -15.37 12.89 -4.90
C THR A 512 -16.24 12.32 -6.01
N GLU A 513 -16.90 11.17 -5.79
CA GLU A 513 -17.82 10.65 -6.79
C GLU A 513 -19.03 11.60 -6.93
N ASP A 514 -19.26 12.10 -8.12
CA ASP A 514 -20.46 12.91 -8.40
C ASP A 514 -21.70 12.04 -8.20
N ALA A 515 -22.52 12.43 -7.26
CA ALA A 515 -23.75 11.70 -6.97
C ALA A 515 -24.78 11.83 -8.09
N GLY A 516 -24.62 12.79 -8.99
CA GLY A 516 -25.52 13.02 -10.13
C GLY A 516 -26.82 13.70 -9.76
N SER A 517 -27.87 13.47 -10.58
CA SER A 517 -29.20 14.06 -10.35
C SER A 517 -29.88 13.49 -9.10
N PRO A 518 -30.83 14.20 -8.47
CA PRO A 518 -31.60 13.69 -7.34
C PRO A 518 -32.20 12.30 -7.58
N ALA A 519 -32.69 12.02 -8.78
CA ALA A 519 -33.25 10.72 -9.15
C ALA A 519 -32.16 9.61 -9.13
N SER A 520 -30.95 9.91 -9.60
CA SER A 520 -29.85 8.95 -9.59
C SER A 520 -29.36 8.68 -8.18
N ILE A 521 -29.33 9.68 -7.30
CA ILE A 521 -28.99 9.55 -5.88
C ILE A 521 -29.98 8.61 -5.19
N TYR A 522 -31.28 8.88 -5.30
CA TYR A 522 -32.30 8.03 -4.69
C TYR A 522 -32.32 6.62 -5.27
N SER A 523 -32.13 6.46 -6.58
CA SER A 523 -32.03 5.13 -7.20
C SER A 523 -30.85 4.34 -6.66
N ARG A 524 -29.68 4.98 -6.47
CA ARG A 524 -28.48 4.35 -5.89
C ARG A 524 -28.70 4.00 -4.43
N ALA A 525 -29.27 4.90 -3.65
CA ALA A 525 -29.61 4.66 -2.24
C ALA A 525 -30.60 3.49 -2.10
N CYS A 526 -31.64 3.44 -2.93
CA CYS A 526 -32.57 2.31 -2.98
C CYS A 526 -31.84 0.99 -3.29
N GLY A 527 -30.94 0.98 -4.28
CA GLY A 527 -30.10 -0.20 -4.60
C GLY A 527 -29.16 -0.63 -3.46
N GLN A 528 -28.79 0.28 -2.56
CA GLN A 528 -28.00 -0.02 -1.36
C GLN A 528 -28.85 -0.47 -0.15
N GLY A 529 -30.19 -0.46 -0.27
CA GLY A 529 -31.11 -0.95 0.77
C GLY A 529 -31.75 0.11 1.63
N TRP A 530 -31.72 1.41 1.22
CA TRP A 530 -32.46 2.47 1.87
C TRP A 530 -33.92 2.47 1.40
N THR A 531 -34.83 1.97 2.23
CA THR A 531 -36.25 1.76 1.86
C THR A 531 -36.99 3.06 1.54
N ASP A 532 -36.76 4.11 2.29
CA ASP A 532 -37.35 5.44 2.09
C ASP A 532 -36.86 6.12 0.80
N ALA A 533 -35.64 5.82 0.35
CA ALA A 533 -35.11 6.31 -0.93
C ALA A 533 -35.78 5.61 -2.11
N CYS A 534 -36.24 4.37 -1.95
CA CYS A 534 -36.98 3.66 -3.00
C CYS A 534 -38.31 4.33 -3.34
N ASP A 535 -39.02 4.80 -2.34
CA ASP A 535 -40.31 5.51 -2.52
C ASP A 535 -40.10 6.85 -3.29
N ARG A 536 -38.95 7.49 -3.03
CA ARG A 536 -38.58 8.77 -3.70
C ARG A 536 -38.02 8.59 -5.12
N SER A 537 -37.49 7.41 -5.42
CA SER A 537 -36.95 7.11 -6.76
C SER A 537 -38.00 6.70 -7.76
N GLY A 538 -39.23 6.43 -7.34
CA GLY A 538 -40.31 5.89 -8.22
C GLY A 538 -40.03 4.46 -8.70
N SER A 539 -39.02 3.78 -8.15
CA SER A 539 -38.64 2.43 -8.54
C SER A 539 -39.17 1.40 -7.55
N SER A 540 -39.99 0.47 -8.03
CA SER A 540 -40.48 -0.69 -7.27
C SER A 540 -39.40 -1.81 -7.10
N ALA A 541 -38.16 -1.54 -7.43
CA ALA A 541 -37.09 -2.52 -7.58
C ALA A 541 -36.49 -3.08 -6.26
N ALA A 542 -36.89 -2.56 -5.07
CA ALA A 542 -36.25 -2.93 -3.81
C ALA A 542 -36.87 -4.14 -3.10
N ARG A 543 -37.86 -4.82 -3.64
CA ARG A 543 -38.52 -5.97 -2.97
C ARG A 543 -37.90 -7.34 -3.28
N GLY A 544 -36.78 -7.39 -3.98
CA GLY A 544 -36.15 -8.63 -4.43
C GLY A 544 -34.73 -8.88 -3.91
N ALA A 545 -34.27 -8.20 -2.86
CA ALA A 545 -32.93 -8.37 -2.29
C ALA A 545 -32.97 -9.00 -0.89
N GLU A 546 -33.79 -10.06 -0.69
CA GLU A 546 -33.69 -10.98 0.44
C GLU A 546 -32.64 -12.05 0.22
#